data_ba4151b2389e8951f7c0dacdb431868f
#
_entry.id   ba4151b2389e8951f7c0dacdb431868f
#
_cell.length_a   1.000
_cell.length_b   1.000
_cell.length_c   1.000
_cell.angle_alpha   90.00
_cell.angle_beta   90.00
_cell.angle_gamma   90.00
#
_symmetry.space_group_name_H-M   'P 1'
#
loop_
_entity.id
_entity.type
_entity.pdbx_description
1 polymer ?
#
loop_
_entity_poly.entity_id
_entity_poly.type
_entity_poly.pdbx_seq_one_letter_code
_entity_poly.pdbx_strand_id
1 'polypeptide(L)'
;GRRFFVNGQKIYVTGGNYINSDWLLRLSPERYRDEVRFHAEMNLRMIRVWGGALVERPEFYNACDEFGILVFQDLWGSGDCNGAWEDPTKMDSRERRWEYPDNHDLFIASVEDLVKMIRNHPSLCFWCGANEWPLAKDIDQCLRKEVFPRLDPERLFVSFSTDTLFTRNFLGDNGDGPYGIQEPEWFFSFRSHPFNPEAGSVGSPEVESMR
;
A
#
# COMPACT_ATOMS: atom_id res chain seq x y z
N GLY A 1 1.33 -17.78 -12.09
CA GLY A 1 0.42 -16.68 -11.75
C GLY A 1 0.21 -16.61 -10.25
N ARG A 2 -0.04 -15.41 -9.73
CA ARG A 2 -0.28 -15.20 -8.30
C ARG A 2 -1.69 -15.59 -7.97
N ARG A 3 -1.86 -16.22 -6.83
CA ARG A 3 -3.15 -16.68 -6.36
C ARG A 3 -3.28 -16.35 -4.89
N PHE A 4 -4.37 -15.72 -4.53
CA PHE A 4 -4.73 -15.47 -3.14
C PHE A 4 -5.70 -16.54 -2.66
N PHE A 5 -5.47 -17.01 -1.44
CA PHE A 5 -6.34 -17.99 -0.78
C PHE A 5 -6.70 -17.46 0.61
N VAL A 6 -7.96 -17.54 0.95
CA VAL A 6 -8.46 -17.29 2.30
C VAL A 6 -9.13 -18.55 2.78
N ASN A 7 -8.68 -19.10 3.90
CA ASN A 7 -9.20 -20.37 4.46
C ASN A 7 -9.25 -21.51 3.42
N GLY A 8 -8.20 -21.61 2.59
CA GLY A 8 -8.09 -22.62 1.54
C GLY A 8 -8.92 -22.37 0.29
N GLN A 9 -9.74 -21.33 0.26
CA GLN A 9 -10.53 -20.96 -0.91
C GLN A 9 -9.80 -19.89 -1.74
N LYS A 10 -9.68 -20.14 -3.04
CA LYS A 10 -9.11 -19.17 -3.98
C LYS A 10 -10.04 -17.97 -4.11
N ILE A 11 -9.47 -16.79 -3.96
CA ILE A 11 -10.18 -15.53 -4.15
C ILE A 11 -9.60 -14.73 -5.32
N TYR A 12 -10.45 -13.91 -5.94
CA TYR A 12 -10.04 -12.82 -6.82
C TYR A 12 -10.00 -11.54 -6.01
N VAL A 13 -8.86 -10.84 -6.01
CA VAL A 13 -8.70 -9.60 -5.24
C VAL A 13 -9.20 -8.43 -6.07
N THR A 14 -10.19 -7.74 -5.52
CA THR A 14 -10.66 -6.42 -5.96
C THR A 14 -10.37 -5.43 -4.86
N GLY A 15 -9.91 -4.24 -5.18
CA GLY A 15 -9.55 -3.28 -4.14
C GLY A 15 -9.18 -1.92 -4.68
N GLY A 16 -8.66 -1.10 -3.81
CA GLY A 16 -8.18 0.22 -4.13
C GLY A 16 -7.21 0.75 -3.08
N ASN A 17 -6.54 1.84 -3.43
CA ASN A 17 -5.72 2.58 -2.49
C ASN A 17 -6.60 3.35 -1.53
N TYR A 18 -6.16 3.42 -0.29
CA TYR A 18 -6.80 4.15 0.78
C TYR A 18 -5.87 5.24 1.29
N ILE A 19 -6.41 6.43 1.29
CA ILE A 19 -5.88 7.60 1.97
C ILE A 19 -7.02 8.09 2.84
N ASN A 20 -6.76 8.36 4.12
CA ASN A 20 -7.82 8.80 5.02
C ASN A 20 -8.55 10.04 4.48
N SER A 21 -9.83 10.13 4.79
CA SER A 21 -10.77 11.10 4.22
C SER A 21 -10.76 12.47 4.91
N ASP A 22 -10.01 12.64 6.00
CA ASP A 22 -9.89 13.92 6.69
C ASP A 22 -8.45 14.41 6.70
N TRP A 23 -8.18 15.48 5.97
CA TRP A 23 -6.88 16.13 5.89
C TRP A 23 -6.26 16.49 7.26
N LEU A 24 -7.09 16.76 8.27
CA LEU A 24 -6.64 17.03 9.64
C LEU A 24 -6.64 15.79 10.54
N LEU A 25 -6.85 14.60 9.95
CA LEU A 25 -6.81 13.31 10.63
C LEU A 25 -7.80 13.17 11.81
N ARG A 26 -8.95 13.84 11.72
CA ARG A 26 -10.00 13.82 12.75
C ARG A 26 -10.98 12.68 12.52
N LEU A 27 -10.46 11.46 12.43
CA LEU A 27 -11.25 10.27 12.18
C LEU A 27 -11.70 9.67 13.52
N SER A 28 -13.01 9.53 13.69
CA SER A 28 -13.57 8.77 14.82
C SER A 28 -13.59 7.27 14.49
N PRO A 29 -13.73 6.40 15.51
CA PRO A 29 -13.91 4.96 15.28
C PRO A 29 -15.09 4.65 14.36
N GLU A 30 -16.22 5.38 14.52
CA GLU A 30 -17.41 5.21 13.71
C GLU A 30 -17.14 5.56 12.25
N ARG A 31 -16.38 6.63 12.00
CA ARG A 31 -16.03 7.04 10.64
C ARG A 31 -15.15 6.00 9.96
N TYR A 32 -14.13 5.49 10.63
CA TYR A 32 -13.33 4.38 10.11
C TYR A 32 -14.20 3.17 9.78
N ARG A 33 -15.10 2.82 10.70
CA ARG A 33 -16.01 1.70 10.50
C ARG A 33 -16.91 1.90 9.29
N ASP A 34 -17.47 3.10 9.10
CA ASP A 34 -18.33 3.42 7.96
C ASP A 34 -17.54 3.40 6.64
N GLU A 35 -16.35 3.97 6.61
CA GLU A 35 -15.50 3.97 5.41
C GLU A 35 -15.15 2.53 4.98
N VAL A 36 -14.74 1.67 5.91
CA VAL A 36 -14.45 0.27 5.61
C VAL A 36 -15.72 -0.48 5.21
N ARG A 37 -16.86 -0.20 5.86
CA ARG A 37 -18.16 -0.77 5.48
C ARG A 37 -18.54 -0.45 4.04
N PHE A 38 -18.35 0.79 3.58
CA PHE A 38 -18.61 1.18 2.19
C PHE A 38 -17.75 0.38 1.21
N HIS A 39 -16.48 0.14 1.53
CA HIS A 39 -15.63 -0.71 0.69
C HIS A 39 -16.18 -2.14 0.62
N ALA A 40 -16.62 -2.70 1.74
CA ALA A 40 -17.23 -4.03 1.75
C ALA A 40 -18.54 -4.08 0.95
N GLU A 41 -19.41 -3.08 1.10
CA GLU A 41 -20.68 -2.97 0.35
C GLU A 41 -20.46 -2.81 -1.16
N MET A 42 -19.34 -2.19 -1.58
CA MET A 42 -18.90 -2.14 -2.98
C MET A 42 -18.30 -3.46 -3.49
N ASN A 43 -18.30 -4.53 -2.68
CA ASN A 43 -17.64 -5.79 -2.98
C ASN A 43 -16.11 -5.68 -3.20
N LEU A 44 -15.47 -4.69 -2.65
CA LEU A 44 -14.02 -4.66 -2.56
C LEU A 44 -13.58 -5.65 -1.47
N ARG A 45 -12.45 -6.32 -1.72
CA ARG A 45 -11.92 -7.37 -0.85
C ARG A 45 -10.61 -6.99 -0.18
N MET A 46 -9.97 -5.96 -0.70
CA MET A 46 -8.68 -5.49 -0.19
C MET A 46 -8.61 -3.97 -0.22
N ILE A 47 -8.02 -3.43 0.82
CA ILE A 47 -7.64 -2.02 0.89
C ILE A 47 -6.11 -1.95 0.97
N ARG A 48 -5.49 -1.15 0.13
CA ARG A 48 -4.10 -0.78 0.26
C ARG A 48 -3.99 0.53 1.04
N VAL A 49 -3.41 0.47 2.22
CA VAL A 49 -3.02 1.68 2.96
C VAL A 49 -1.77 2.22 2.30
N TRP A 50 -1.94 3.25 1.48
CA TRP A 50 -0.90 3.78 0.62
C TRP A 50 0.19 4.51 1.42
N GLY A 51 1.47 4.29 1.04
CA GLY A 51 2.63 4.77 1.77
C GLY A 51 2.85 6.28 1.75
N GLY A 52 2.16 7.02 0.89
CA GLY A 52 2.14 8.49 0.91
C GLY A 52 1.17 9.08 1.94
N ALA A 53 0.44 8.24 2.67
CA ALA A 53 -0.45 8.62 3.76
C ALA A 53 0.15 8.21 5.11
N LEU A 54 -0.64 8.29 6.17
CA LEU A 54 -0.26 7.82 7.50
C LEU A 54 -0.66 6.35 7.69
N VAL A 55 0.03 5.71 8.62
CA VAL A 55 -0.48 4.46 9.21
C VAL A 55 -1.78 4.76 9.94
N GLU A 56 -2.78 3.94 9.69
CA GLU A 56 -4.08 4.13 10.29
C GLU A 56 -4.10 3.72 11.76
N ARG A 57 -5.13 4.18 12.49
CA ARG A 57 -5.32 3.81 13.90
C ARG A 57 -5.84 2.38 14.02
N PRO A 58 -5.70 1.75 15.19
CA PRO A 58 -6.22 0.40 15.42
C PRO A 58 -7.70 0.21 15.06
N GLU A 59 -8.51 1.27 15.18
CA GLU A 59 -9.92 1.24 14.82
C GLU A 59 -10.18 0.94 13.35
N PHE A 60 -9.29 1.39 12.46
CA PHE A 60 -9.35 1.04 11.04
C PHE A 60 -9.17 -0.46 10.82
N TYR A 61 -8.14 -1.04 11.43
CA TYR A 61 -7.85 -2.49 11.29
C TYR A 61 -8.93 -3.34 11.97
N ASN A 62 -9.47 -2.89 13.11
CA ASN A 62 -10.63 -3.53 13.75
C ASN A 62 -11.84 -3.56 12.79
N ALA A 63 -12.10 -2.48 12.08
CA ALA A 63 -13.17 -2.44 11.08
C ALA A 63 -12.86 -3.37 9.90
N CYS A 64 -11.62 -3.43 9.42
CA CYS A 64 -11.22 -4.38 8.38
C CYS A 64 -11.43 -5.84 8.83
N ASP A 65 -11.10 -6.16 10.08
CA ASP A 65 -11.35 -7.48 10.68
C ASP A 65 -12.86 -7.80 10.74
N GLU A 66 -13.67 -6.82 11.15
CA GLU A 66 -15.14 -6.96 11.27
C GLU A 66 -15.79 -7.23 9.91
N PHE A 67 -15.41 -6.47 8.88
CA PHE A 67 -16.04 -6.57 7.56
C PHE A 67 -15.33 -7.55 6.61
N GLY A 68 -14.26 -8.19 7.04
CA GLY A 68 -13.50 -9.15 6.23
C GLY A 68 -12.77 -8.53 5.05
N ILE A 69 -12.32 -7.30 5.19
CA ILE A 69 -11.51 -6.59 4.19
C ILE A 69 -10.02 -6.88 4.45
N LEU A 70 -9.33 -7.42 3.48
CA LEU A 70 -7.89 -7.63 3.56
C LEU A 70 -7.13 -6.31 3.49
N VAL A 71 -6.03 -6.21 4.22
CA VAL A 71 -5.17 -5.03 4.23
C VAL A 71 -3.83 -5.33 3.57
N PHE A 72 -3.51 -4.54 2.58
CA PHE A 72 -2.19 -4.38 2.00
C PHE A 72 -1.55 -3.15 2.64
N GLN A 73 -0.56 -3.34 3.50
CA GLN A 73 0.03 -2.26 4.28
C GLN A 73 1.34 -1.79 3.68
N ASP A 74 1.36 -0.57 3.15
CA ASP A 74 2.62 0.12 2.85
C ASP A 74 3.23 0.72 4.13
N LEU A 75 4.55 0.78 4.15
CA LEU A 75 5.28 1.66 5.04
C LEU A 75 5.37 3.07 4.43
N TRP A 76 5.95 4.03 5.18
CA TRP A 76 5.99 5.46 4.78
C TRP A 76 6.99 5.80 3.66
N GLY A 77 7.42 4.81 2.89
CA GLY A 77 8.35 4.99 1.81
C GLY A 77 7.68 5.50 0.54
N SER A 78 7.31 6.77 0.49
CA SER A 78 6.75 7.41 -0.71
C SER A 78 7.22 8.85 -0.84
N GLY A 79 7.22 9.38 -2.05
CA GLY A 79 7.64 10.75 -2.31
C GLY A 79 9.07 11.00 -1.85
N ASP A 80 9.25 11.98 -0.98
CA ASP A 80 10.59 12.31 -0.46
C ASP A 80 11.14 11.28 0.52
N CYS A 81 10.28 10.50 1.16
CA CYS A 81 10.70 9.47 2.12
C CYS A 81 11.43 8.28 1.51
N ASN A 82 11.43 8.12 0.20
CA ASN A 82 12.22 7.13 -0.52
C ASN A 82 13.07 7.75 -1.65
N GLY A 83 13.15 9.07 -1.70
CA GLY A 83 13.93 9.81 -2.69
C GLY A 83 13.37 9.75 -4.11
N ALA A 84 12.14 9.27 -4.30
CA ALA A 84 11.52 9.17 -5.63
C ALA A 84 11.23 10.55 -6.22
N TRP A 85 10.86 11.52 -5.40
CA TRP A 85 10.58 12.88 -5.83
C TRP A 85 11.84 13.78 -5.77
N GLU A 86 11.83 14.84 -6.57
CA GLU A 86 12.92 15.82 -6.56
C GLU A 86 12.80 16.73 -5.33
N ASP A 87 13.74 16.60 -4.42
CA ASP A 87 13.91 17.52 -3.30
C ASP A 87 14.94 18.57 -3.69
N PRO A 88 14.57 19.86 -3.75
CA PRO A 88 15.49 20.94 -4.09
C PRO A 88 16.75 21.01 -3.22
N THR A 89 16.68 20.53 -1.98
CA THR A 89 17.83 20.51 -1.06
C THR A 89 18.80 19.37 -1.35
N LYS A 90 18.39 18.37 -2.15
CA LYS A 90 19.15 17.16 -2.48
C LYS A 90 19.30 16.94 -4.01
N MET A 91 18.93 17.91 -4.82
CA MET A 91 18.99 17.81 -6.30
C MET A 91 20.39 17.63 -6.86
N ASP A 92 21.41 17.98 -6.11
CA ASP A 92 22.82 17.87 -6.49
C ASP A 92 23.37 16.45 -6.49
N SER A 93 22.65 15.50 -5.89
CA SER A 93 23.11 14.12 -5.76
C SER A 93 21.95 13.12 -5.79
N ARG A 94 21.94 12.28 -6.82
CA ARG A 94 20.98 11.18 -6.93
C ARG A 94 21.18 10.16 -5.83
N GLU A 95 22.43 9.92 -5.43
CA GLU A 95 22.79 9.01 -4.34
C GLU A 95 22.22 9.49 -3.03
N ARG A 96 22.31 10.77 -2.71
CA ARG A 96 21.73 11.35 -1.49
C ARG A 96 20.22 11.22 -1.42
N ARG A 97 19.52 11.28 -2.53
CA ARG A 97 18.07 11.05 -2.58
C ARG A 97 17.72 9.62 -2.23
N TRP A 98 18.55 8.65 -2.61
CA TRP A 98 18.34 7.23 -2.30
C TRP A 98 18.72 6.85 -0.86
N GLU A 99 19.26 7.77 -0.10
CA GLU A 99 19.57 7.58 1.33
C GLU A 99 18.43 8.07 2.25
N TYR A 100 17.29 8.47 1.69
CA TYR A 100 16.13 8.83 2.48
C TYR A 100 15.45 7.62 3.11
N PRO A 101 14.83 7.84 4.31
CA PRO A 101 14.80 9.05 5.12
C PRO A 101 16.13 9.33 5.85
N ASP A 102 16.37 10.56 6.28
CA ASP A 102 17.65 10.96 6.90
C ASP A 102 18.01 10.19 8.18
N ASN A 103 17.03 9.69 8.91
CA ASN A 103 17.24 8.91 10.14
C ASN A 103 16.72 7.48 9.96
N HIS A 104 17.63 6.60 9.49
CA HIS A 104 17.32 5.19 9.23
C HIS A 104 16.94 4.42 10.49
N ASP A 105 17.64 4.67 11.61
CA ASP A 105 17.36 3.98 12.88
C ASP A 105 15.95 4.32 13.40
N LEU A 106 15.56 5.59 13.31
CA LEU A 106 14.22 6.02 13.70
C LEU A 106 13.15 5.40 12.79
N PHE A 107 13.42 5.33 11.48
CA PHE A 107 12.49 4.69 10.55
C PHE A 107 12.29 3.22 10.89
N ILE A 108 13.39 2.49 11.09
CA ILE A 108 13.35 1.06 11.45
C ILE A 108 12.62 0.85 12.77
N ALA A 109 12.93 1.65 13.81
CA ALA A 109 12.25 1.56 15.10
C ALA A 109 10.74 1.83 14.97
N SER A 110 10.36 2.82 14.15
CA SER A 110 8.95 3.11 13.87
C SER A 110 8.24 1.97 13.15
N VAL A 111 8.92 1.30 12.22
CA VAL A 111 8.38 0.10 11.55
C VAL A 111 8.19 -1.04 12.54
N GLU A 112 9.14 -1.26 13.44
CA GLU A 112 9.00 -2.29 14.48
C GLU A 112 7.78 -2.04 15.37
N ASP A 113 7.53 -0.80 15.75
CA ASP A 113 6.39 -0.45 16.58
C ASP A 113 5.07 -0.61 15.82
N LEU A 114 5.04 -0.22 14.53
CA LEU A 114 3.90 -0.49 13.66
C LEU A 114 3.59 -1.99 13.56
N VAL A 115 4.63 -2.80 13.28
CA VAL A 115 4.44 -4.26 13.15
C VAL A 115 3.88 -4.83 14.46
N LYS A 116 4.41 -4.44 15.60
CA LYS A 116 3.88 -4.88 16.92
C LYS A 116 2.43 -4.45 17.13
N MET A 117 2.06 -3.25 16.65
CA MET A 117 0.71 -2.72 16.79
C MET A 117 -0.33 -3.52 16.00
N ILE A 118 -0.02 -3.87 14.74
CA ILE A 118 -1.06 -4.39 13.83
C ILE A 118 -0.87 -5.83 13.37
N ARG A 119 0.24 -6.49 13.66
CA ARG A 119 0.50 -7.88 13.20
C ARG A 119 -0.52 -8.91 13.63
N ASN A 120 -1.29 -8.66 14.68
CA ASN A 120 -2.30 -9.59 15.17
C ASN A 120 -3.66 -9.46 14.49
N HIS A 121 -3.84 -8.48 13.60
CA HIS A 121 -5.07 -8.34 12.82
C HIS A 121 -5.16 -9.40 11.73
N PRO A 122 -6.21 -10.22 11.71
CA PRO A 122 -6.40 -11.24 10.67
C PRO A 122 -6.64 -10.64 9.28
N SER A 123 -7.10 -9.40 9.20
CA SER A 123 -7.25 -8.66 7.95
C SER A 123 -5.91 -8.31 7.29
N LEU A 124 -4.85 -8.15 8.06
CA LEU A 124 -3.53 -7.81 7.53
C LEU A 124 -2.99 -8.96 6.66
N CYS A 125 -2.86 -8.71 5.37
CA CYS A 125 -2.51 -9.73 4.39
C CYS A 125 -1.01 -9.79 4.12
N PHE A 126 -0.38 -8.65 3.86
CA PHE A 126 1.06 -8.56 3.60
C PHE A 126 1.57 -7.12 3.75
N TRP A 127 2.89 -6.99 3.78
CA TRP A 127 3.63 -5.75 3.98
C TRP A 127 4.33 -5.30 2.71
N CYS A 128 4.38 -3.99 2.50
CA CYS A 128 5.13 -3.36 1.43
C CYS A 128 6.03 -2.26 1.99
N GLY A 129 7.31 -2.31 1.65
CA GLY A 129 8.31 -1.38 2.19
C GLY A 129 8.13 0.05 1.69
N ALA A 130 7.68 0.22 0.43
CA ALA A 130 7.60 1.54 -0.16
C ALA A 130 6.63 1.58 -1.36
N ASN A 131 6.20 2.79 -1.71
CA ASN A 131 5.44 3.05 -2.92
C ASN A 131 6.39 3.26 -4.11
N GLU A 132 6.20 2.48 -5.18
CA GLU A 132 6.84 2.57 -6.50
C GLU A 132 8.38 2.39 -6.51
N TRP A 133 9.11 2.92 -5.53
CA TRP A 133 10.56 2.89 -5.43
C TRP A 133 11.02 2.24 -4.12
N PRO A 134 12.14 1.52 -4.11
CA PRO A 134 12.65 0.92 -2.88
C PRO A 134 13.10 1.96 -1.88
N LEU A 135 13.07 1.59 -0.61
CA LEU A 135 13.74 2.32 0.47
C LEU A 135 15.26 2.29 0.31
N ALA A 136 15.97 3.09 1.10
CA ALA A 136 17.41 2.98 1.22
C ALA A 136 17.84 1.53 1.45
N LYS A 137 18.94 1.13 0.82
CA LYS A 137 19.34 -0.28 0.71
C LYS A 137 19.53 -0.97 2.07
N ASP A 138 20.09 -0.28 3.02
CA ASP A 138 20.34 -0.80 4.37
C ASP A 138 19.01 -0.94 5.15
N ILE A 139 18.08 0.00 4.99
CA ILE A 139 16.72 -0.11 5.56
C ILE A 139 16.03 -1.35 4.97
N ASP A 140 15.93 -1.47 3.64
CA ASP A 140 15.29 -2.63 3.01
C ASP A 140 15.91 -3.95 3.45
N GLN A 141 17.24 -4.01 3.54
CA GLN A 141 17.94 -5.20 4.01
C GLN A 141 17.64 -5.53 5.48
N CYS A 142 17.63 -4.53 6.36
CA CYS A 142 17.28 -4.70 7.77
C CYS A 142 15.84 -5.20 7.93
N LEU A 143 14.89 -4.56 7.23
CA LEU A 143 13.49 -4.98 7.26
C LEU A 143 13.33 -6.44 6.81
N ARG A 144 13.93 -6.78 5.68
CA ARG A 144 13.81 -8.11 5.05
C ARG A 144 14.50 -9.22 5.85
N LYS A 145 15.66 -8.94 6.45
CA LYS A 145 16.49 -9.98 7.07
C LYS A 145 16.33 -10.07 8.59
N GLU A 146 15.89 -9.00 9.23
CA GLU A 146 15.87 -8.91 10.68
C GLU A 146 14.47 -8.60 11.23
N VAL A 147 13.84 -7.48 10.82
CA VAL A 147 12.61 -7.01 11.43
C VAL A 147 11.45 -7.97 11.14
N PHE A 148 11.11 -8.19 9.86
CA PHE A 148 9.98 -9.03 9.50
C PHE A 148 10.19 -10.51 9.87
N PRO A 149 11.36 -11.12 9.67
CA PRO A 149 11.59 -12.50 10.14
C PRO A 149 11.44 -12.67 11.65
N ARG A 150 11.73 -11.65 12.44
CA ARG A 150 11.61 -11.67 13.90
C ARG A 150 10.21 -11.34 14.40
N LEU A 151 9.52 -10.38 13.78
CA LEU A 151 8.27 -9.84 14.31
C LEU A 151 7.02 -10.39 13.64
N ASP A 152 7.09 -10.74 12.35
CA ASP A 152 5.96 -11.24 11.55
C ASP A 152 6.44 -12.18 10.43
N PRO A 153 7.03 -13.34 10.77
CA PRO A 153 7.72 -14.21 9.82
C PRO A 153 6.80 -14.88 8.79
N GLU A 154 5.51 -14.95 9.08
CA GLU A 154 4.56 -15.68 8.23
C GLU A 154 3.98 -14.83 7.10
N ARG A 155 3.97 -13.49 7.28
CA ARG A 155 3.46 -12.62 6.24
C ARG A 155 4.53 -12.23 5.23
N LEU A 156 4.09 -12.16 3.99
CA LEU A 156 4.94 -11.70 2.90
C LEU A 156 5.34 -10.23 3.12
N PHE A 157 6.62 -9.94 2.97
CA PHE A 157 7.15 -8.60 2.83
C PHE A 157 7.71 -8.41 1.42
N VAL A 158 7.32 -7.32 0.75
CA VAL A 158 7.87 -6.87 -0.52
C VAL A 158 8.55 -5.53 -0.34
N SER A 159 9.63 -5.30 -1.08
CA SER A 159 10.42 -4.08 -0.95
C SER A 159 9.62 -2.83 -1.36
N PHE A 160 8.86 -2.90 -2.45
CA PHE A 160 8.08 -1.77 -2.96
C PHE A 160 6.95 -2.26 -3.88
N SER A 161 5.96 -1.41 -4.11
CA SER A 161 4.71 -1.79 -4.78
C SER A 161 4.89 -2.26 -6.22
N THR A 162 5.87 -1.74 -6.95
CA THR A 162 6.22 -2.14 -8.32
C THR A 162 7.33 -3.20 -8.38
N ASP A 163 7.69 -3.81 -7.25
CA ASP A 163 8.64 -4.92 -7.21
C ASP A 163 8.17 -6.06 -8.13
N THR A 164 9.10 -6.63 -8.89
CA THR A 164 8.85 -7.73 -9.83
C THR A 164 8.19 -8.93 -9.19
N LEU A 165 8.27 -9.06 -7.87
CA LEU A 165 7.55 -10.06 -7.13
C LEU A 165 6.02 -9.95 -7.32
N PHE A 166 5.47 -8.74 -7.44
CA PHE A 166 4.04 -8.52 -7.69
C PHE A 166 3.68 -8.24 -9.14
N THR A 167 4.51 -7.52 -9.83
CA THR A 167 4.13 -6.85 -11.06
C THR A 167 4.65 -7.52 -12.33
N ARG A 168 5.65 -8.40 -12.20
CA ARG A 168 6.23 -9.05 -13.36
C ARG A 168 5.24 -10.00 -14.05
N ASN A 169 4.94 -9.70 -15.28
CA ASN A 169 4.27 -10.61 -16.19
C ASN A 169 5.11 -10.78 -17.48
N PHE A 170 4.69 -11.68 -18.35
CA PHE A 170 5.38 -11.93 -19.63
C PHE A 170 5.26 -10.76 -20.62
N LEU A 171 4.39 -9.78 -20.36
CA LEU A 171 4.25 -8.56 -21.16
C LEU A 171 5.25 -7.48 -20.73
N GLY A 172 5.94 -7.67 -19.60
CA GLY A 172 7.13 -6.92 -19.25
C GLY A 172 6.93 -5.59 -18.51
N ASP A 173 5.71 -5.12 -18.34
CA ASP A 173 5.45 -3.83 -17.73
C ASP A 173 5.35 -3.88 -16.21
N ASN A 174 5.62 -2.74 -15.56
CA ASN A 174 5.37 -2.51 -14.14
C ASN A 174 3.89 -2.59 -13.81
N GLY A 175 3.58 -2.84 -12.56
CA GLY A 175 2.22 -3.06 -12.09
C GLY A 175 1.37 -1.81 -11.85
N ASP A 176 1.94 -0.64 -11.91
CA ASP A 176 1.24 0.62 -11.71
C ASP A 176 0.62 1.17 -13.01
N GLY A 177 -0.45 1.94 -12.82
CA GLY A 177 -1.21 2.49 -13.93
C GLY A 177 -2.07 1.45 -14.68
N PRO A 178 -2.74 1.88 -15.75
CA PRO A 178 -2.72 3.23 -16.27
C PRO A 178 -3.44 4.24 -15.36
N TYR A 179 -3.05 5.51 -15.51
CA TYR A 179 -3.71 6.62 -14.83
C TYR A 179 -4.50 7.47 -15.82
N GLY A 180 -5.56 8.14 -15.33
CA GLY A 180 -6.46 8.92 -16.16
C GLY A 180 -7.48 8.06 -16.90
N ILE A 181 -8.26 8.73 -17.78
CA ILE A 181 -9.28 8.08 -18.60
C ILE A 181 -8.60 7.30 -19.71
N GLN A 182 -8.84 6.00 -19.77
CA GLN A 182 -8.31 5.10 -20.78
C GLN A 182 -9.45 4.33 -21.44
N GLU A 183 -9.20 3.90 -22.67
CA GLU A 183 -10.09 2.94 -23.32
C GLU A 183 -10.11 1.64 -22.52
N PRO A 184 -11.28 1.01 -22.31
CA PRO A 184 -11.40 -0.22 -21.51
C PRO A 184 -10.46 -1.34 -21.95
N GLU A 185 -10.16 -1.44 -23.24
CA GLU A 185 -9.27 -2.46 -23.79
C GLU A 185 -7.84 -2.38 -23.19
N TRP A 186 -7.37 -1.18 -22.78
CA TRP A 186 -6.07 -1.00 -22.16
C TRP A 186 -5.93 -1.82 -20.88
N PHE A 187 -6.97 -1.86 -20.06
CA PHE A 187 -6.95 -2.58 -18.79
C PHE A 187 -6.94 -4.10 -18.97
N PHE A 188 -7.50 -4.61 -20.05
CA PHE A 188 -7.67 -6.04 -20.26
C PHE A 188 -6.66 -6.64 -21.24
N SER A 189 -6.18 -5.88 -22.20
CA SER A 189 -5.34 -6.39 -23.29
C SER A 189 -3.90 -5.91 -23.22
N PHE A 190 -3.65 -4.69 -22.79
CA PHE A 190 -2.32 -4.09 -22.84
C PHE A 190 -1.66 -3.95 -21.47
N ARG A 191 -2.44 -3.83 -20.40
CA ARG A 191 -1.97 -3.64 -19.03
C ARG A 191 -2.51 -4.69 -18.06
N SER A 192 -2.58 -5.94 -18.52
CA SER A 192 -3.05 -7.04 -17.70
C SER A 192 -1.95 -7.59 -16.79
N HIS A 193 -1.72 -6.93 -15.67
CA HIS A 193 -0.77 -7.38 -14.66
C HIS A 193 -1.34 -8.54 -13.84
N PRO A 194 -0.51 -9.49 -13.37
CA PRO A 194 -0.96 -10.54 -12.45
C PRO A 194 -1.51 -10.02 -11.14
N PHE A 195 -0.99 -8.88 -10.69
CA PHE A 195 -1.45 -8.08 -9.59
C PHE A 195 -1.05 -6.64 -9.89
N ASN A 196 -2.02 -5.74 -9.93
CA ASN A 196 -1.77 -4.32 -10.11
C ASN A 196 -2.09 -3.61 -8.78
N PRO A 197 -1.08 -3.14 -8.04
CA PRO A 197 -1.28 -2.46 -6.76
C PRO A 197 -1.84 -1.06 -6.89
N GLU A 198 -1.79 -0.49 -8.10
CA GLU A 198 -2.18 0.90 -8.31
C GLU A 198 -2.59 1.17 -9.75
N ALA A 199 -3.85 1.53 -9.92
CA ALA A 199 -4.36 2.07 -11.18
C ALA A 199 -5.45 3.10 -10.85
N GLY A 200 -5.66 4.10 -11.68
CA GLY A 200 -6.68 5.07 -11.36
C GLY A 200 -7.02 6.06 -12.45
N SER A 201 -8.23 6.58 -12.32
CA SER A 201 -8.66 7.75 -13.06
C SER A 201 -9.38 8.70 -12.10
N VAL A 202 -9.64 9.92 -12.56
CA VAL A 202 -10.45 10.88 -11.81
C VAL A 202 -11.88 10.35 -11.68
N GLY A 203 -12.41 10.33 -10.46
CA GLY A 203 -13.83 10.11 -10.19
C GLY A 203 -14.57 11.44 -10.28
N SER A 204 -15.79 11.40 -10.77
CA SER A 204 -16.70 12.55 -10.68
C SER A 204 -17.58 12.37 -9.45
N PRO A 205 -17.72 13.39 -8.59
CA PRO A 205 -18.67 13.34 -7.48
C PRO A 205 -20.11 13.33 -8.03
N GLU A 206 -21.03 12.90 -7.19
CA GLU A 206 -22.46 13.00 -7.49
C GLU A 206 -22.89 14.46 -7.68
N VAL A 207 -23.93 14.67 -8.50
CA VAL A 207 -24.45 16.02 -8.81
C VAL A 207 -24.83 16.78 -7.54
N GLU A 208 -25.37 16.08 -6.55
CA GLU A 208 -25.75 16.63 -5.25
C GLU A 208 -24.53 17.13 -4.47
N SER A 209 -23.39 16.46 -4.59
CA SER A 209 -22.14 16.87 -3.93
C SER A 209 -21.43 18.03 -4.63
N MET A 210 -21.83 18.35 -5.87
CA MET A 210 -21.28 19.48 -6.66
C MET A 210 -22.06 20.78 -6.48
N ARG A 211 -23.18 20.77 -5.79
CA ARG A 211 -24.06 21.94 -5.49
C ARG A 211 -23.76 22.50 -4.12
#